data_e56634bda3f6ba01b4b8c73e877da107
#
_entry.id   e56634bda3f6ba01b4b8c73e877da107
#
_cell.length_a   1.000
_cell.length_b   1.000
_cell.length_c   1.000
_cell.angle_alpha   90.00
_cell.angle_beta   90.00
_cell.angle_gamma   90.00
#
_symmetry.space_group_name_H-M   'P 1'
#
loop_
_entity.id
_entity.type
_entity.pdbx_description
1 polymer ?
#
loop_
_entity_poly.entity_id
_entity_poly.type
_entity_poly.pdbx_seq_one_letter_code
_entity_poly.pdbx_strand_id
1 'polypeptide(L)'
;MIDWKMMSRLLESTKGKTPTEQVKLIATELDNFGISKSAVIKLLAREYPSNNIGLAKAKSWLTKMFDCFDDEIEVLYAIDGELGEAVYLLDTGAETQKNIGIGSVIRILETQCGALNDSSYLLTRDILLNMSALERKWFVRYWIGSPTNGIDEGVVKKILAKYYDKKISEVKKHANFNALYNVAIYYEMKEDPPCNLSHGSFVKPMLAKEVPMNKWPENKIVDYKYDGNRYQIHKQGDNVIIFNRKGNIATPQFQDVVETVRQYEVDCILDGEIYPIKDDDSPAEHKLMGTRVHSKDHMEALQKVKVKWVIFDCLKIGDETIMDLPYAERLGKFSQLPDQAHRMDTGGDVLAFYNRAINDGFEGIIVKDTTLPYEAGKRSAGWAKYKPPRIELDVAITTAKYGEGSRANVFGTFGISVKSDSGFKSVGSIGTGFSDADLVWLTNELRKNVETYDKGTYNLLPRVVLEVSADLVTQDAKGNYGLRFPRCKRIRHDKFVADVNTINDVEDLI
;
A
#
# COMPACT_ATOMS: atom_id res chain seq x y z
N MET A 1 22.33 -25.87 6.55
CA MET A 1 21.02 -25.40 5.98
C MET A 1 20.42 -24.54 7.03
N ILE A 2 20.06 -23.29 6.67
CA ILE A 2 19.58 -22.34 7.67
C ILE A 2 18.15 -22.64 8.02
N ASP A 3 17.98 -22.79 9.30
CA ASP A 3 16.81 -23.33 9.94
C ASP A 3 15.77 -22.21 10.16
N TRP A 4 14.55 -22.42 9.69
CA TRP A 4 13.40 -21.57 9.98
C TRP A 4 13.15 -21.42 11.49
N LYS A 5 13.49 -22.45 12.26
CA LYS A 5 13.44 -22.44 13.73
C LYS A 5 14.28 -21.30 14.33
N MET A 6 15.49 -21.11 13.81
CA MET A 6 16.39 -20.04 14.26
C MET A 6 15.81 -18.66 13.87
N MET A 7 15.29 -18.54 12.66
CA MET A 7 14.63 -17.30 12.21
C MET A 7 13.41 -16.97 13.05
N SER A 8 12.58 -17.96 13.36
CA SER A 8 11.38 -17.76 14.19
C SER A 8 11.72 -17.30 15.62
N ARG A 9 12.80 -17.83 16.20
CA ARG A 9 13.32 -17.37 17.50
C ARG A 9 13.84 -15.94 17.44
N LEU A 10 14.56 -15.58 16.39
CA LEU A 10 15.03 -14.22 16.18
C LEU A 10 13.84 -13.25 16.05
N LEU A 11 12.84 -13.59 15.24
CA LEU A 11 11.63 -12.77 15.07
C LEU A 11 10.88 -12.60 16.40
N GLU A 12 10.72 -13.66 17.20
CA GLU A 12 10.08 -13.56 18.51
C GLU A 12 10.86 -12.63 19.45
N SER A 13 12.19 -12.71 19.42
CA SER A 13 13.05 -11.86 20.25
C SER A 13 13.00 -10.38 19.86
N THR A 14 12.50 -10.04 18.67
CA THR A 14 12.31 -8.64 18.22
C THR A 14 10.98 -8.03 18.67
N LYS A 15 10.02 -8.85 19.12
CA LYS A 15 8.69 -8.41 19.53
C LYS A 15 8.79 -7.42 20.71
N GLY A 16 8.09 -6.30 20.61
CA GLY A 16 8.08 -5.25 21.67
C GLY A 16 9.36 -4.41 21.77
N LYS A 17 10.37 -4.64 20.92
CA LYS A 17 11.60 -3.85 20.90
C LYS A 17 11.47 -2.60 20.04
N THR A 18 12.19 -1.56 20.40
CA THR A 18 12.33 -0.36 19.60
C THR A 18 13.07 -0.65 18.28
N PRO A 19 12.88 0.17 17.22
CA PRO A 19 13.62 -0.01 15.97
C PRO A 19 15.15 -0.05 16.14
N THR A 20 15.68 0.71 17.08
CA THR A 20 17.14 0.73 17.36
C THR A 20 17.60 -0.59 17.98
N GLU A 21 16.85 -1.15 18.91
CA GLU A 21 17.14 -2.45 19.52
C GLU A 21 17.02 -3.59 18.52
N GLN A 22 15.97 -3.54 17.66
CA GLN A 22 15.78 -4.51 16.57
C GLN A 22 16.98 -4.50 15.61
N VAL A 23 17.43 -3.32 15.19
CA VAL A 23 18.62 -3.17 14.32
C VAL A 23 19.86 -3.78 14.97
N LYS A 24 20.10 -3.47 16.26
CA LYS A 24 21.25 -4.01 16.99
C LYS A 24 21.19 -5.53 17.06
N LEU A 25 20.07 -6.08 17.48
CA LEU A 25 19.87 -7.52 17.67
C LEU A 25 20.05 -8.28 16.35
N ILE A 26 19.30 -7.88 15.31
CA ILE A 26 19.35 -8.60 14.03
C ILE A 26 20.72 -8.50 13.38
N ALA A 27 21.36 -7.32 13.38
CA ALA A 27 22.71 -7.19 12.83
C ALA A 27 23.75 -8.05 13.55
N THR A 28 23.62 -8.26 14.86
CA THR A 28 24.51 -9.14 15.62
C THR A 28 24.30 -10.62 15.28
N GLU A 29 23.05 -11.02 15.02
CA GLU A 29 22.69 -12.42 14.75
C GLU A 29 22.86 -12.82 13.27
N LEU A 30 23.06 -11.86 12.34
CA LEU A 30 23.12 -12.16 10.91
C LEU A 30 24.21 -13.14 10.52
N ASP A 31 25.37 -13.13 11.20
CA ASP A 31 26.45 -14.06 10.92
C ASP A 31 26.09 -15.52 11.20
N ASN A 32 25.19 -15.74 12.15
CA ASN A 32 24.68 -17.07 12.47
C ASN A 32 23.89 -17.70 11.31
N PHE A 33 23.44 -16.89 10.32
CA PHE A 33 22.73 -17.37 9.14
C PHE A 33 23.65 -17.70 7.95
N GLY A 34 24.95 -17.62 8.08
CA GLY A 34 25.94 -18.04 7.06
C GLY A 34 25.66 -17.40 5.69
N ILE A 35 25.70 -18.20 4.64
CA ILE A 35 25.53 -17.77 3.24
C ILE A 35 24.10 -17.33 2.88
N SER A 36 23.13 -17.45 3.76
CA SER A 36 21.73 -17.08 3.45
C SER A 36 21.30 -15.78 4.10
N LYS A 37 22.24 -14.89 4.42
CA LYS A 37 21.93 -13.54 4.97
C LYS A 37 21.01 -12.77 4.04
N SER A 38 21.25 -12.84 2.73
CA SER A 38 20.36 -12.21 1.71
C SER A 38 18.93 -12.75 1.76
N ALA A 39 18.73 -14.05 2.05
CA ALA A 39 17.40 -14.63 2.23
C ALA A 39 16.72 -14.12 3.51
N VAL A 40 17.47 -13.91 4.60
CA VAL A 40 16.95 -13.24 5.80
C VAL A 40 16.53 -11.82 5.48
N ILE A 41 17.36 -11.06 4.77
CA ILE A 41 17.03 -9.70 4.33
C ILE A 41 15.81 -9.69 3.43
N LYS A 42 15.71 -10.61 2.46
CA LYS A 42 14.55 -10.76 1.58
C LYS A 42 13.26 -10.99 2.34
N LEU A 43 13.29 -11.85 3.35
CA LEU A 43 12.15 -12.13 4.22
C LEU A 43 11.76 -10.89 5.04
N LEU A 44 12.72 -10.28 5.75
CA LEU A 44 12.48 -9.10 6.60
C LEU A 44 11.96 -7.90 5.79
N ALA A 45 12.51 -7.68 4.60
CA ALA A 45 12.08 -6.63 3.69
C ALA A 45 10.77 -6.96 2.95
N ARG A 46 10.28 -8.20 3.04
CA ARG A 46 9.11 -8.71 2.30
C ARG A 46 9.26 -8.53 0.78
N GLU A 47 10.46 -8.74 0.27
CA GLU A 47 10.78 -8.60 -1.16
C GLU A 47 10.51 -9.91 -1.92
N TYR A 48 9.28 -10.35 -1.82
CA TYR A 48 8.69 -11.43 -2.62
C TYR A 48 7.32 -10.94 -3.12
N PRO A 49 6.87 -11.44 -4.29
CA PRO A 49 5.58 -11.05 -4.81
C PRO A 49 4.47 -11.30 -3.78
N SER A 50 3.77 -10.25 -3.38
CA SER A 50 2.77 -10.34 -2.32
C SER A 50 1.37 -10.50 -2.90
N ASN A 51 0.95 -11.73 -3.19
CA ASN A 51 -0.46 -12.07 -3.17
C ASN A 51 -0.72 -12.86 -1.88
N ASN A 52 -0.82 -12.14 -0.77
CA ASN A 52 -1.13 -12.76 0.49
C ASN A 52 -2.43 -13.55 0.39
N ILE A 53 -2.46 -14.72 0.98
CA ILE A 53 -3.72 -15.43 1.16
C ILE A 53 -4.65 -14.55 2.01
N GLY A 54 -5.88 -14.35 1.56
CA GLY A 54 -6.87 -13.61 2.35
C GLY A 54 -7.18 -14.34 3.66
N LEU A 55 -7.44 -13.59 4.73
CA LEU A 55 -7.64 -14.11 6.08
C LEU A 55 -8.66 -15.26 6.15
N ALA A 56 -9.82 -15.11 5.51
CA ALA A 56 -10.86 -16.15 5.49
C ALA A 56 -10.38 -17.45 4.82
N LYS A 57 -9.62 -17.33 3.72
CA LYS A 57 -9.04 -18.48 3.04
C LYS A 57 -7.95 -19.13 3.86
N ALA A 58 -7.11 -18.35 4.54
CA ALA A 58 -6.07 -18.86 5.44
C ALA A 58 -6.69 -19.65 6.59
N LYS A 59 -7.71 -19.13 7.26
CA LYS A 59 -8.44 -19.83 8.32
C LYS A 59 -9.01 -21.16 7.81
N SER A 60 -9.75 -21.15 6.70
CA SER A 60 -10.31 -22.36 6.09
C SER A 60 -9.27 -23.41 5.73
N TRP A 61 -8.09 -22.99 5.26
CA TRP A 61 -7.00 -23.91 4.96
C TRP A 61 -6.37 -24.49 6.23
N LEU A 62 -6.12 -23.66 7.23
CA LEU A 62 -5.55 -24.09 8.51
C LEU A 62 -6.45 -25.11 9.23
N THR A 63 -7.77 -24.85 9.28
CA THR A 63 -8.76 -25.80 9.83
C THR A 63 -8.63 -27.16 9.16
N LYS A 64 -8.59 -27.20 7.82
CA LYS A 64 -8.45 -28.45 7.07
C LYS A 64 -7.07 -29.10 7.23
N MET A 65 -5.99 -28.32 7.33
CA MET A 65 -4.61 -28.81 7.45
C MET A 65 -4.36 -29.46 8.80
N PHE A 66 -4.92 -28.90 9.87
CA PHE A 66 -4.73 -29.39 11.23
C PHE A 66 -5.85 -30.32 11.69
N ASP A 67 -6.84 -30.57 10.85
CA ASP A 67 -8.00 -31.43 11.17
C ASP A 67 -8.70 -31.01 12.49
N CYS A 68 -8.79 -29.69 12.70
CA CYS A 68 -9.43 -29.11 13.89
C CYS A 68 -10.89 -28.74 13.59
N PHE A 69 -11.67 -28.55 14.66
CA PHE A 69 -13.07 -28.12 14.52
C PHE A 69 -13.15 -26.75 13.81
N ASP A 70 -14.22 -26.56 13.02
CA ASP A 70 -14.39 -25.36 12.19
C ASP A 70 -14.34 -24.06 12.99
N ASP A 71 -14.76 -24.05 14.25
CA ASP A 71 -14.78 -22.90 15.15
C ASP A 71 -13.52 -22.76 16.02
N GLU A 72 -12.67 -23.77 16.14
CA GLU A 72 -11.49 -23.74 17.03
C GLU A 72 -10.52 -22.61 16.67
N ILE A 73 -10.18 -22.48 15.39
CA ILE A 73 -9.32 -21.37 14.92
C ILE A 73 -10.02 -20.03 15.07
N GLU A 74 -11.33 -19.95 14.86
CA GLU A 74 -12.12 -18.73 15.07
C GLU A 74 -12.13 -18.33 16.54
N VAL A 75 -12.30 -19.28 17.46
CA VAL A 75 -12.28 -19.01 18.91
C VAL A 75 -10.89 -18.52 19.34
N LEU A 76 -9.83 -19.22 18.93
CA LEU A 76 -8.46 -18.81 19.26
C LEU A 76 -8.10 -17.46 18.62
N TYR A 77 -8.55 -17.21 17.40
CA TYR A 77 -8.37 -15.93 16.73
C TYR A 77 -9.12 -14.80 17.47
N ALA A 78 -10.30 -15.07 18.01
CA ALA A 78 -11.10 -14.08 18.75
C ALA A 78 -10.43 -13.64 20.06
N ILE A 79 -9.53 -14.44 20.64
CA ILE A 79 -8.81 -14.11 21.88
C ILE A 79 -7.82 -12.97 21.67
N ASP A 80 -6.97 -13.08 20.63
CA ASP A 80 -5.87 -12.12 20.38
C ASP A 80 -6.06 -11.28 19.10
N GLY A 81 -7.04 -11.62 18.25
CA GLY A 81 -7.27 -10.97 16.95
C GLY A 81 -6.13 -11.17 15.94
N GLU A 82 -5.27 -12.19 16.17
CA GLU A 82 -4.08 -12.44 15.37
C GLU A 82 -3.93 -13.93 15.05
N LEU A 83 -3.93 -14.25 13.73
CA LEU A 83 -3.99 -15.64 13.26
C LEU A 83 -2.72 -16.44 13.60
N GLY A 84 -1.56 -15.79 13.64
CA GLY A 84 -0.31 -16.45 14.03
C GLY A 84 -0.33 -16.89 15.49
N GLU A 85 -0.87 -16.08 16.40
CA GLU A 85 -1.06 -16.47 17.81
C GLU A 85 -2.10 -17.59 17.93
N ALA A 86 -3.20 -17.51 17.20
CA ALA A 86 -4.21 -18.59 17.19
C ALA A 86 -3.57 -19.94 16.82
N VAL A 87 -2.75 -19.97 15.76
CA VAL A 87 -2.06 -21.20 15.34
C VAL A 87 -0.93 -21.62 16.31
N TYR A 88 -0.32 -20.69 17.02
CA TYR A 88 0.64 -20.99 18.08
C TYR A 88 -0.02 -21.71 19.27
N LEU A 89 -1.23 -21.31 19.63
CA LEU A 89 -1.99 -21.88 20.74
C LEU A 89 -2.68 -23.21 20.37
N LEU A 90 -2.82 -23.49 19.07
CA LEU A 90 -3.44 -24.72 18.60
C LEU A 90 -2.59 -25.93 18.98
N ASP A 91 -3.14 -26.80 19.82
CA ASP A 91 -2.49 -28.06 20.16
C ASP A 91 -2.66 -29.08 19.03
N THR A 92 -1.61 -29.27 18.26
CA THR A 92 -1.65 -30.19 17.11
C THR A 92 -1.07 -31.57 17.43
N GLY A 93 -0.58 -31.80 18.67
CA GLY A 93 0.07 -33.05 19.06
C GLY A 93 1.34 -33.40 18.27
N ALA A 94 1.76 -32.53 17.37
CA ALA A 94 2.85 -32.79 16.44
C ALA A 94 4.15 -32.12 16.91
N GLU A 95 5.00 -32.85 17.61
CA GLU A 95 6.43 -32.55 17.68
C GLU A 95 7.10 -33.14 16.44
N THR A 96 7.34 -32.36 15.44
CA THR A 96 8.00 -32.82 14.23
C THR A 96 9.42 -32.28 14.10
N GLN A 97 10.32 -33.14 13.65
CA GLN A 97 11.77 -32.96 13.70
C GLN A 97 12.41 -32.67 12.35
N LYS A 98 11.67 -32.17 11.37
CA LYS A 98 12.30 -31.78 10.10
C LYS A 98 12.80 -30.32 10.16
N ASN A 99 14.09 -30.15 9.91
CA ASN A 99 14.65 -28.80 9.73
C ASN A 99 14.14 -28.18 8.45
N ILE A 100 13.33 -27.14 8.57
CA ILE A 100 12.79 -26.39 7.44
C ILE A 100 13.71 -25.22 7.15
N GLY A 101 14.23 -25.14 5.93
CA GLY A 101 15.08 -24.05 5.51
C GLY A 101 14.30 -22.77 5.21
N ILE A 102 14.88 -21.61 5.51
CA ILE A 102 14.32 -20.29 5.18
C ILE A 102 13.96 -20.15 3.69
N GLY A 103 14.80 -20.74 2.80
CA GLY A 103 14.53 -20.77 1.36
C GLY A 103 13.24 -21.50 0.98
N SER A 104 12.87 -22.56 1.71
CA SER A 104 11.59 -23.26 1.50
C SER A 104 10.41 -22.39 1.90
N VAL A 105 10.52 -21.66 2.99
CA VAL A 105 9.51 -20.69 3.43
C VAL A 105 9.32 -19.58 2.38
N ILE A 106 10.41 -18.93 1.94
CA ILE A 106 10.37 -17.90 0.91
C ILE A 106 9.75 -18.44 -0.37
N ARG A 107 10.14 -19.64 -0.80
CA ARG A 107 9.58 -20.29 -2.01
C ARG A 107 8.08 -20.47 -1.94
N ILE A 108 7.51 -20.84 -0.77
CA ILE A 108 6.05 -20.90 -0.61
C ILE A 108 5.44 -19.52 -0.71
N LEU A 109 6.01 -18.53 -0.02
CA LEU A 109 5.53 -17.15 -0.07
C LEU A 109 5.56 -16.59 -1.50
N GLU A 110 6.52 -17.01 -2.32
CA GLU A 110 6.64 -16.63 -3.75
C GLU A 110 5.65 -17.38 -4.66
N THR A 111 5.51 -18.70 -4.48
CA THR A 111 4.69 -19.52 -5.39
C THR A 111 3.20 -19.30 -5.24
N GLN A 112 2.76 -18.75 -4.13
CA GLN A 112 1.35 -18.41 -3.91
C GLN A 112 0.91 -17.11 -4.60
N CYS A 113 1.79 -16.45 -5.36
CA CYS A 113 1.47 -15.29 -6.20
C CYS A 113 0.58 -15.62 -7.41
N GLY A 114 0.38 -16.91 -7.69
CA GLY A 114 -0.53 -17.41 -8.71
C GLY A 114 -1.89 -17.84 -8.17
N ALA A 115 -2.51 -18.79 -8.80
CA ALA A 115 -3.74 -19.38 -8.31
C ALA A 115 -3.46 -20.23 -7.05
N LEU A 116 -4.19 -19.98 -5.97
CA LEU A 116 -4.26 -20.87 -4.81
C LEU A 116 -4.96 -22.16 -5.26
N ASN A 117 -4.19 -23.15 -5.64
CA ASN A 117 -4.64 -24.46 -6.12
C ASN A 117 -4.28 -25.58 -5.13
N ASP A 118 -4.70 -26.80 -5.45
CA ASP A 118 -4.47 -27.97 -4.60
C ASP A 118 -2.98 -28.25 -4.39
N SER A 119 -2.13 -28.01 -5.38
CA SER A 119 -0.68 -28.20 -5.26
C SER A 119 -0.07 -27.21 -4.26
N SER A 120 -0.47 -25.95 -4.27
CA SER A 120 -0.02 -24.96 -3.29
C SER A 120 -0.55 -25.26 -1.88
N TYR A 121 -1.77 -25.77 -1.77
CA TYR A 121 -2.33 -26.26 -0.51
C TYR A 121 -1.49 -27.42 0.08
N LEU A 122 -1.24 -28.44 -0.71
CA LEU A 122 -0.47 -29.63 -0.26
C LEU A 122 0.95 -29.27 0.17
N LEU A 123 1.63 -28.42 -0.59
CA LEU A 123 2.96 -27.93 -0.26
C LEU A 123 2.98 -27.16 1.06
N THR A 124 2.01 -26.26 1.25
CA THR A 124 1.90 -25.49 2.49
C THR A 124 1.57 -26.38 3.68
N ARG A 125 0.67 -27.34 3.51
CA ARG A 125 0.30 -28.33 4.53
C ARG A 125 1.51 -29.15 4.98
N ASP A 126 2.28 -29.71 4.03
CA ASP A 126 3.45 -30.53 4.35
C ASP A 126 4.46 -29.74 5.20
N ILE A 127 4.70 -28.48 4.86
CA ILE A 127 5.62 -27.63 5.63
C ILE A 127 5.05 -27.27 7.00
N LEU A 128 3.79 -26.82 7.09
CA LEU A 128 3.18 -26.44 8.37
C LEU A 128 3.09 -27.59 9.37
N LEU A 129 2.76 -28.80 8.92
CA LEU A 129 2.71 -29.98 9.77
C LEU A 129 4.09 -30.39 10.31
N ASN A 130 5.17 -29.98 9.66
CA ASN A 130 6.55 -30.23 10.08
C ASN A 130 7.18 -29.07 10.88
N MET A 131 6.42 -28.01 11.20
CA MET A 131 6.86 -26.86 11.99
C MET A 131 6.47 -27.01 13.48
N SER A 132 7.32 -26.54 14.38
CA SER A 132 6.94 -26.28 15.77
C SER A 132 5.90 -25.15 15.86
N ALA A 133 5.23 -25.04 17.01
CA ALA A 133 4.23 -23.99 17.22
C ALA A 133 4.78 -22.57 16.94
N LEU A 134 6.00 -22.25 17.39
CA LEU A 134 6.64 -20.97 17.14
C LEU A 134 6.95 -20.73 15.65
N GLU A 135 7.38 -21.77 14.94
CA GLU A 135 7.65 -21.69 13.50
C GLU A 135 6.36 -21.48 12.70
N ARG A 136 5.27 -22.16 13.07
CA ARG A 136 3.93 -21.98 12.50
C ARG A 136 3.41 -20.57 12.71
N LYS A 137 3.52 -20.02 13.92
CA LYS A 137 3.15 -18.65 14.27
C LYS A 137 3.77 -17.65 13.29
N TRP A 138 5.09 -17.68 13.15
CA TRP A 138 5.80 -16.73 12.29
C TRP A 138 5.57 -16.98 10.81
N PHE A 139 5.45 -18.25 10.38
CA PHE A 139 5.09 -18.56 9.01
C PHE A 139 3.73 -17.97 8.64
N VAL A 140 2.70 -18.21 9.45
CA VAL A 140 1.33 -17.72 9.20
C VAL A 140 1.30 -16.19 9.15
N ARG A 141 2.03 -15.50 10.00
CA ARG A 141 2.15 -14.04 9.97
C ARG A 141 2.69 -13.50 8.64
N TYR A 142 3.77 -14.10 8.13
CA TYR A 142 4.32 -13.72 6.82
C TYR A 142 3.39 -14.14 5.67
N TRP A 143 2.74 -15.28 5.81
CA TRP A 143 1.84 -15.84 4.81
C TRP A 143 0.58 -14.99 4.57
N ILE A 144 0.00 -14.43 5.63
CA ILE A 144 -1.13 -13.49 5.53
C ILE A 144 -0.67 -12.03 5.31
N GLY A 145 0.64 -11.77 5.26
CA GLY A 145 1.22 -10.43 5.05
C GLY A 145 1.18 -9.52 6.27
N SER A 146 0.96 -10.05 7.47
CA SER A 146 0.87 -9.31 8.73
C SER A 146 1.89 -9.79 9.77
N PRO A 147 3.22 -9.59 9.57
CA PRO A 147 4.23 -10.10 10.49
C PRO A 147 4.26 -9.43 11.87
N THR A 148 3.60 -8.28 12.07
CA THR A 148 3.36 -7.59 13.36
C THR A 148 4.59 -7.44 14.28
N ASN A 149 5.80 -7.40 13.72
CA ASN A 149 7.06 -7.28 14.46
C ASN A 149 7.69 -5.87 14.41
N GLY A 150 7.03 -4.90 13.75
CA GLY A 150 7.53 -3.53 13.61
C GLY A 150 8.75 -3.37 12.69
N ILE A 151 9.20 -4.45 12.02
CA ILE A 151 10.31 -4.38 11.08
C ILE A 151 9.76 -3.98 9.71
N ASP A 152 10.03 -2.74 9.34
CA ASP A 152 9.74 -2.17 8.02
C ASP A 152 11.01 -2.07 7.16
N GLU A 153 10.83 -1.63 5.93
CA GLU A 153 11.94 -1.41 5.00
C GLU A 153 13.01 -0.43 5.56
N GLY A 154 12.57 0.56 6.35
CA GLY A 154 13.47 1.52 6.99
C GLY A 154 14.37 0.87 8.05
N VAL A 155 13.81 -0.06 8.82
CA VAL A 155 14.57 -0.87 9.80
C VAL A 155 15.57 -1.77 9.06
N VAL A 156 15.14 -2.46 7.99
CA VAL A 156 16.03 -3.34 7.20
C VAL A 156 17.19 -2.56 6.57
N LYS A 157 16.96 -1.37 6.04
CA LYS A 157 18.05 -0.49 5.55
C LYS A 157 19.07 -0.15 6.65
N LYS A 158 18.60 0.11 7.87
CA LYS A 158 19.49 0.37 9.02
C LYS A 158 20.25 -0.89 9.46
N ILE A 159 19.63 -2.07 9.35
CA ILE A 159 20.31 -3.36 9.60
C ILE A 159 21.46 -3.53 8.60
N LEU A 160 21.22 -3.34 7.31
CA LEU A 160 22.25 -3.40 6.27
C LEU A 160 23.38 -2.40 6.52
N ALA A 161 23.02 -1.14 6.81
CA ALA A 161 24.00 -0.09 7.10
C ALA A 161 24.90 -0.48 8.29
N LYS A 162 24.29 -0.97 9.37
CA LYS A 162 25.03 -1.38 10.59
C LYS A 162 25.88 -2.63 10.35
N TYR A 163 25.33 -3.64 9.68
CA TYR A 163 26.01 -4.92 9.49
C TYR A 163 27.21 -4.83 8.55
N TYR A 164 27.06 -4.11 7.42
CA TYR A 164 28.12 -3.95 6.41
C TYR A 164 28.98 -2.68 6.60
N ASP A 165 28.86 -2.00 7.73
CA ASP A 165 29.56 -0.74 8.05
C ASP A 165 29.45 0.30 6.93
N LYS A 166 28.22 0.50 6.42
CA LYS A 166 27.92 1.46 5.36
C LYS A 166 27.14 2.66 5.93
N LYS A 167 27.28 3.83 5.30
CA LYS A 167 26.40 4.97 5.63
C LYS A 167 24.97 4.66 5.22
N ILE A 168 24.00 5.02 6.05
CA ILE A 168 22.57 4.82 5.73
C ILE A 168 22.15 5.55 4.44
N SER A 169 22.81 6.65 4.08
CA SER A 169 22.57 7.36 2.82
C SER A 169 22.97 6.53 1.60
N GLU A 170 24.07 5.78 1.66
CA GLU A 170 24.53 4.87 0.61
C GLU A 170 23.55 3.71 0.44
N VAL A 171 23.16 3.05 1.56
CA VAL A 171 22.18 1.98 1.51
C VAL A 171 20.86 2.45 0.91
N LYS A 172 20.40 3.66 1.28
CA LYS A 172 19.19 4.25 0.68
C LYS A 172 19.34 4.52 -0.81
N LYS A 173 20.51 5.02 -1.25
CA LYS A 173 20.80 5.25 -2.66
C LYS A 173 20.72 3.93 -3.43
N HIS A 174 21.43 2.90 -2.98
CA HIS A 174 21.43 1.58 -3.63
C HIS A 174 20.05 0.92 -3.65
N ALA A 175 19.27 1.06 -2.56
CA ALA A 175 17.92 0.54 -2.43
C ALA A 175 16.87 1.26 -3.30
N ASN A 176 17.20 2.35 -3.95
CA ASN A 176 16.32 2.98 -4.95
C ASN A 176 16.34 2.25 -6.29
N PHE A 177 17.42 1.54 -6.59
CA PHE A 177 17.64 0.84 -7.86
C PHE A 177 17.65 -0.68 -7.70
N ASN A 178 17.79 -1.18 -6.47
CA ASN A 178 17.95 -2.61 -6.19
C ASN A 178 17.04 -3.02 -5.05
N ALA A 179 16.55 -4.26 -5.10
CA ALA A 179 15.95 -4.89 -3.95
C ALA A 179 16.98 -5.03 -2.81
N LEU A 180 16.54 -4.93 -1.56
CA LEU A 180 17.46 -4.93 -0.41
C LEU A 180 18.25 -6.24 -0.27
N TYR A 181 17.67 -7.36 -0.67
CA TYR A 181 18.40 -8.63 -0.69
C TYR A 181 19.54 -8.64 -1.72
N ASN A 182 19.37 -7.97 -2.89
CA ASN A 182 20.44 -7.79 -3.87
C ASN A 182 21.51 -6.85 -3.32
N VAL A 183 21.12 -5.76 -2.64
CA VAL A 183 22.07 -4.87 -1.95
C VAL A 183 22.92 -5.67 -0.96
N ALA A 184 22.32 -6.60 -0.21
CA ALA A 184 23.05 -7.47 0.71
C ALA A 184 24.05 -8.36 -0.04
N ILE A 185 23.66 -8.97 -1.17
CA ILE A 185 24.54 -9.80 -1.99
C ILE A 185 25.77 -9.01 -2.47
N TYR A 186 25.58 -7.83 -3.04
CA TYR A 186 26.68 -6.98 -3.49
C TYR A 186 27.64 -6.63 -2.35
N TYR A 187 27.10 -6.25 -1.19
CA TYR A 187 27.94 -5.93 -0.04
C TYR A 187 28.70 -7.16 0.51
N GLU A 188 28.15 -8.36 0.43
CA GLU A 188 28.89 -9.59 0.74
C GLU A 188 30.05 -9.84 -0.22
N MET A 189 29.88 -9.49 -1.49
CA MET A 189 30.93 -9.52 -2.52
C MET A 189 31.95 -8.39 -2.37
N LYS A 190 31.77 -7.48 -1.41
CA LYS A 190 32.52 -6.23 -1.21
C LYS A 190 32.46 -5.29 -2.41
N GLU A 191 31.33 -5.31 -3.09
CA GLU A 191 31.00 -4.47 -4.24
C GLU A 191 29.86 -3.51 -3.90
N ASP A 192 29.80 -2.37 -4.57
CA ASP A 192 28.65 -1.49 -4.48
C ASP A 192 27.61 -1.88 -5.55
N PRO A 193 26.32 -1.99 -5.16
CA PRO A 193 25.26 -2.26 -6.12
C PRO A 193 25.21 -1.21 -7.23
N PRO A 194 24.94 -1.61 -8.49
CA PRO A 194 24.83 -0.65 -9.58
C PRO A 194 23.64 0.30 -9.34
N CYS A 195 23.89 1.59 -9.60
CA CYS A 195 22.85 2.62 -9.55
C CYS A 195 22.44 3.04 -10.97
N ASN A 196 22.44 2.10 -11.92
CA ASN A 196 22.12 2.35 -13.31
C ASN A 196 20.66 2.03 -13.61
N LEU A 197 20.05 2.85 -14.46
CA LEU A 197 18.75 2.56 -15.02
C LEU A 197 18.88 1.50 -16.12
N SER A 198 18.39 0.31 -15.86
CA SER A 198 18.29 -0.74 -16.85
C SER A 198 16.83 -1.09 -17.11
N HIS A 199 16.53 -1.47 -18.36
CA HIS A 199 15.21 -1.99 -18.70
C HIS A 199 14.87 -3.19 -17.81
N GLY A 200 13.64 -3.20 -17.26
CA GLY A 200 13.19 -4.24 -16.33
C GLY A 200 13.60 -4.03 -14.86
N SER A 201 14.44 -3.03 -14.54
CA SER A 201 14.80 -2.69 -13.16
C SER A 201 13.97 -1.51 -12.64
N PHE A 202 13.00 -1.80 -11.78
CA PHE A 202 12.11 -0.79 -11.23
C PHE A 202 12.84 0.22 -10.35
N VAL A 203 12.52 1.50 -10.53
CA VAL A 203 13.01 2.62 -9.71
C VAL A 203 11.90 3.09 -8.76
N LYS A 204 12.19 3.20 -7.48
CA LYS A 204 11.20 3.71 -6.53
C LYS A 204 10.74 5.12 -6.89
N PRO A 205 9.44 5.36 -7.02
CA PRO A 205 8.94 6.63 -7.53
C PRO A 205 9.16 7.79 -6.56
N MET A 206 9.51 8.95 -7.10
CA MET A 206 9.44 10.22 -6.39
C MET A 206 7.98 10.56 -6.10
N LEU A 207 7.66 11.03 -4.89
CA LEU A 207 6.29 11.29 -4.46
C LEU A 207 6.08 12.78 -4.22
N ALA A 208 4.92 13.28 -4.64
CA ALA A 208 4.48 14.63 -4.36
C ALA A 208 4.10 14.83 -2.87
N LYS A 209 4.27 16.05 -2.38
CA LYS A 209 3.92 16.49 -1.03
C LYS A 209 2.81 17.54 -1.09
N GLU A 210 1.95 17.58 -0.08
CA GLU A 210 1.10 18.76 0.11
C GLU A 210 1.96 19.92 0.59
N VAL A 211 1.95 21.01 -0.19
CA VAL A 211 2.74 22.21 0.09
C VAL A 211 1.82 23.42 -0.07
N PRO A 212 1.72 24.31 0.92
CA PRO A 212 0.94 25.55 0.80
C PRO A 212 1.39 26.39 -0.40
N MET A 213 0.46 27.09 -1.03
CA MET A 213 0.71 27.87 -2.26
C MET A 213 1.84 28.89 -2.10
N ASN A 214 1.94 29.52 -0.94
CA ASN A 214 3.01 30.49 -0.62
C ASN A 214 4.41 29.88 -0.46
N LYS A 215 4.52 28.54 -0.54
CA LYS A 215 5.79 27.78 -0.51
C LYS A 215 6.08 27.04 -1.81
N TRP A 216 5.31 27.32 -2.86
CA TRP A 216 5.58 26.73 -4.17
C TRP A 216 6.86 27.31 -4.77
N PRO A 217 7.59 26.53 -5.58
CA PRO A 217 8.80 27.03 -6.23
C PRO A 217 8.48 28.19 -7.19
N GLU A 218 9.42 29.12 -7.32
CA GLU A 218 9.31 30.21 -8.30
C GLU A 218 9.37 29.65 -9.72
N ASN A 219 10.42 28.83 -9.99
CA ASN A 219 10.59 28.14 -11.26
C ASN A 219 9.77 26.86 -11.27
N LYS A 220 8.58 26.93 -11.85
CA LYS A 220 7.63 25.83 -11.81
C LYS A 220 7.02 25.51 -13.17
N ILE A 221 6.68 24.23 -13.31
CA ILE A 221 5.79 23.70 -14.34
C ILE A 221 4.60 23.05 -13.60
N VAL A 222 3.42 23.19 -14.16
CA VAL A 222 2.18 22.71 -13.54
C VAL A 222 1.50 21.73 -14.48
N ASP A 223 1.24 20.55 -13.99
CA ASP A 223 0.52 19.48 -14.70
C ASP A 223 -0.84 19.23 -14.04
N TYR A 224 -1.82 18.69 -14.77
CA TYR A 224 -3.03 18.14 -14.17
C TYR A 224 -2.69 16.96 -13.24
N LYS A 225 -3.44 16.83 -12.15
CA LYS A 225 -3.38 15.69 -11.26
C LYS A 225 -4.46 14.70 -11.64
N TYR A 226 -4.04 13.60 -12.24
CA TYR A 226 -4.91 12.52 -12.69
C TYR A 226 -5.38 11.67 -11.50
N ASP A 227 -6.62 11.18 -11.55
CA ASP A 227 -7.18 10.26 -10.55
C ASP A 227 -7.13 8.82 -11.08
N GLY A 228 -5.92 8.28 -11.11
CA GLY A 228 -5.62 6.95 -11.60
C GLY A 228 -4.70 6.17 -10.68
N ASN A 229 -3.99 5.23 -11.25
CA ASN A 229 -2.89 4.53 -10.61
C ASN A 229 -1.58 4.86 -11.32
N ARG A 230 -0.55 5.16 -10.53
CA ARG A 230 0.79 5.46 -11.05
C ARG A 230 1.49 4.20 -11.50
N TYR A 231 2.10 4.27 -12.68
CA TYR A 231 2.89 3.20 -13.26
C TYR A 231 4.22 3.73 -13.80
N GLN A 232 5.22 2.85 -13.79
CA GLN A 232 6.48 3.06 -14.47
C GLN A 232 6.50 2.11 -15.65
N ILE A 233 6.71 2.65 -16.86
CA ILE A 233 6.73 1.87 -18.10
C ILE A 233 8.13 1.85 -18.66
N HIS A 234 8.65 0.65 -18.90
CA HIS A 234 9.93 0.39 -19.52
C HIS A 234 9.72 -0.16 -20.91
N LYS A 235 10.21 0.55 -21.94
CA LYS A 235 10.20 0.13 -23.34
C LYS A 235 11.61 -0.07 -23.84
N GLN A 236 11.87 -1.24 -24.42
CA GLN A 236 13.11 -1.56 -25.13
C GLN A 236 12.78 -2.40 -26.37
N GLY A 237 12.94 -1.83 -27.56
CA GLY A 237 12.44 -2.42 -28.79
C GLY A 237 10.92 -2.67 -28.67
N ASP A 238 10.48 -3.86 -28.98
CA ASP A 238 9.06 -4.27 -28.84
C ASP A 238 8.69 -4.71 -27.43
N ASN A 239 9.68 -4.84 -26.54
CA ASN A 239 9.43 -5.28 -25.18
C ASN A 239 8.99 -4.10 -24.30
N VAL A 240 7.76 -4.21 -23.74
CA VAL A 240 7.18 -3.23 -22.84
C VAL A 240 6.84 -3.91 -21.51
N ILE A 241 7.37 -3.36 -20.42
CA ILE A 241 7.07 -3.83 -19.06
C ILE A 241 6.44 -2.69 -18.28
N ILE A 242 5.30 -2.96 -17.67
CA ILE A 242 4.58 -2.01 -16.82
C ILE A 242 4.74 -2.43 -15.36
N PHE A 243 5.27 -1.55 -14.53
CA PHE A 243 5.39 -1.72 -13.09
C PHE A 243 4.40 -0.82 -12.36
N ASN A 244 3.69 -1.37 -11.38
CA ASN A 244 2.88 -0.56 -10.48
C ASN A 244 3.77 0.22 -9.49
N ARG A 245 3.17 1.12 -8.71
CA ARG A 245 3.86 1.96 -7.73
C ARG A 245 4.73 1.19 -6.71
N LYS A 246 4.47 -0.10 -6.50
CA LYS A 246 5.22 -0.97 -5.57
C LYS A 246 6.33 -1.76 -6.27
N GLY A 247 6.45 -1.67 -7.59
CA GLY A 247 7.40 -2.43 -8.40
C GLY A 247 6.91 -3.81 -8.83
N ASN A 248 5.63 -4.14 -8.62
CA ASN A 248 5.07 -5.38 -9.14
C ASN A 248 4.71 -5.21 -10.62
N ILE A 249 4.93 -6.26 -11.41
CA ILE A 249 4.56 -6.29 -12.84
C ILE A 249 3.04 -6.19 -12.98
N ALA A 250 2.60 -5.28 -13.83
CA ALA A 250 1.21 -5.02 -14.17
C ALA A 250 0.96 -5.07 -15.69
N THR A 251 1.91 -5.57 -16.47
CA THR A 251 1.83 -5.68 -17.94
C THR A 251 0.60 -6.45 -18.41
N PRO A 252 0.21 -7.59 -17.79
CA PRO A 252 -0.96 -8.35 -18.26
C PRO A 252 -2.29 -7.58 -18.18
N GLN A 253 -2.41 -6.67 -17.20
CA GLN A 253 -3.64 -5.90 -16.96
C GLN A 253 -3.85 -4.75 -17.97
N PHE A 254 -2.80 -4.34 -18.69
CA PHE A 254 -2.79 -3.12 -19.50
C PHE A 254 -2.22 -3.35 -20.92
N GLN A 255 -2.70 -4.38 -21.60
CA GLN A 255 -2.24 -4.72 -22.95
C GLN A 255 -2.53 -3.61 -23.98
N ASP A 256 -3.62 -2.86 -23.81
CA ASP A 256 -3.93 -1.66 -24.59
C ASP A 256 -2.87 -0.56 -24.45
N VAL A 257 -2.39 -0.31 -23.24
CA VAL A 257 -1.29 0.63 -22.99
C VAL A 257 0.04 0.08 -23.53
N VAL A 258 0.27 -1.24 -23.43
CA VAL A 258 1.45 -1.90 -24.04
C VAL A 258 1.49 -1.62 -25.54
N GLU A 259 0.36 -1.83 -26.26
CA GLU A 259 0.28 -1.58 -27.69
C GLU A 259 0.52 -0.11 -28.04
N THR A 260 0.00 0.82 -27.24
CA THR A 260 0.24 2.25 -27.43
C THR A 260 1.73 2.59 -27.26
N VAL A 261 2.36 2.16 -26.15
CA VAL A 261 3.77 2.48 -25.85
C VAL A 261 4.73 1.77 -26.81
N ARG A 262 4.38 0.60 -27.32
CA ARG A 262 5.17 -0.11 -28.33
C ARG A 262 5.41 0.73 -29.59
N GLN A 263 4.47 1.61 -29.95
CA GLN A 263 4.57 2.49 -31.11
C GLN A 263 5.54 3.66 -30.93
N TYR A 264 6.06 3.89 -29.72
CA TYR A 264 7.03 4.95 -29.51
C TYR A 264 8.34 4.59 -30.23
N GLU A 265 8.93 5.56 -30.92
CA GLU A 265 10.14 5.35 -31.74
C GLU A 265 11.42 5.13 -30.92
N VAL A 266 11.40 5.50 -29.64
CA VAL A 266 12.57 5.50 -28.76
C VAL A 266 12.40 4.60 -27.56
N ASP A 267 13.46 3.92 -27.16
CA ASP A 267 13.52 3.18 -25.91
C ASP A 267 13.49 4.15 -24.72
N CYS A 268 12.73 3.82 -23.69
CA CYS A 268 12.54 4.75 -22.59
C CYS A 268 12.11 4.08 -21.28
N ILE A 269 12.32 4.80 -20.17
CA ILE A 269 11.75 4.49 -18.85
C ILE A 269 10.92 5.70 -18.44
N LEU A 270 9.62 5.53 -18.43
CA LEU A 270 8.63 6.57 -18.24
C LEU A 270 7.94 6.44 -16.89
N ASP A 271 7.57 7.57 -16.31
CA ASP A 271 6.78 7.67 -15.11
C ASP A 271 5.49 8.41 -15.41
N GLY A 272 4.35 7.81 -15.11
CA GLY A 272 3.08 8.36 -15.53
C GLY A 272 1.90 7.80 -14.75
N GLU A 273 0.71 8.14 -15.22
CA GLU A 273 -0.56 7.68 -14.64
C GLU A 273 -1.38 6.92 -15.68
N ILE A 274 -2.00 5.82 -15.28
CA ILE A 274 -3.07 5.19 -16.03
C ILE A 274 -4.36 5.46 -15.27
N TYR A 275 -5.33 6.09 -15.95
CA TYR A 275 -6.61 6.46 -15.37
C TYR A 275 -7.77 6.01 -16.24
N PRO A 276 -8.95 5.74 -15.64
CA PRO A 276 -10.11 5.30 -16.40
C PRO A 276 -10.76 6.48 -17.13
N ILE A 277 -11.28 6.23 -18.32
CA ILE A 277 -12.00 7.19 -19.15
C ILE A 277 -13.38 6.69 -19.53
N LYS A 278 -14.28 7.64 -19.85
CA LYS A 278 -15.59 7.39 -20.44
C LYS A 278 -15.47 7.27 -21.97
N ASP A 279 -16.60 7.03 -22.65
CA ASP A 279 -16.64 6.92 -24.12
C ASP A 279 -16.35 8.23 -24.85
N ASP A 280 -16.50 9.37 -24.16
CA ASP A 280 -16.17 10.71 -24.64
C ASP A 280 -14.75 11.15 -24.29
N ASP A 281 -13.88 10.23 -23.84
CA ASP A 281 -12.51 10.46 -23.37
C ASP A 281 -12.39 11.32 -22.10
N SER A 282 -13.49 11.72 -21.48
CA SER A 282 -13.47 12.39 -20.19
C SER A 282 -13.08 11.43 -19.07
N PRO A 283 -12.49 11.92 -17.94
CA PRO A 283 -12.16 11.09 -16.81
C PRO A 283 -13.37 10.33 -16.25
N ALA A 284 -13.17 9.07 -15.92
CA ALA A 284 -14.16 8.25 -15.22
C ALA A 284 -13.76 8.04 -13.75
N GLU A 285 -14.67 7.49 -12.95
CA GLU A 285 -14.40 7.29 -11.53
C GLU A 285 -13.25 6.30 -11.29
N HIS A 286 -12.31 6.69 -10.42
CA HIS A 286 -11.15 5.87 -10.04
C HIS A 286 -11.50 4.44 -9.61
N LYS A 287 -12.69 4.22 -9.00
CA LYS A 287 -13.10 2.87 -8.56
C LYS A 287 -13.10 1.84 -9.69
N LEU A 288 -13.28 2.27 -10.94
CA LEU A 288 -13.24 1.39 -12.12
C LEU A 288 -11.85 0.77 -12.33
N MET A 289 -10.77 1.42 -11.86
CA MET A 289 -9.43 0.84 -11.89
C MET A 289 -9.35 -0.48 -11.11
N GLY A 290 -10.18 -0.66 -10.07
CA GLY A 290 -10.26 -1.91 -9.35
C GLY A 290 -10.64 -3.09 -10.25
N THR A 291 -11.56 -2.89 -11.17
CA THR A 291 -11.97 -3.91 -12.18
C THR A 291 -10.79 -4.29 -13.08
N ARG A 292 -10.01 -3.31 -13.56
CA ARG A 292 -8.81 -3.56 -14.40
C ARG A 292 -7.73 -4.32 -13.64
N VAL A 293 -7.44 -3.91 -12.41
CA VAL A 293 -6.28 -4.39 -11.62
C VAL A 293 -6.53 -5.77 -11.01
N HIS A 294 -7.76 -6.05 -10.56
CA HIS A 294 -8.08 -7.26 -9.79
C HIS A 294 -8.82 -8.34 -10.59
N SER A 295 -9.20 -8.08 -11.84
CA SER A 295 -9.82 -9.11 -12.69
C SER A 295 -8.85 -10.26 -12.93
N LYS A 296 -9.38 -11.48 -12.92
CA LYS A 296 -8.65 -12.68 -13.37
C LYS A 296 -8.67 -12.81 -14.89
N ASP A 297 -9.72 -12.31 -15.52
CA ASP A 297 -9.84 -12.22 -16.96
C ASP A 297 -9.48 -10.80 -17.42
N HIS A 298 -8.21 -10.64 -17.83
CA HIS A 298 -7.69 -9.36 -18.26
C HIS A 298 -8.31 -8.89 -19.58
N MET A 299 -8.68 -9.81 -20.48
CA MET A 299 -9.29 -9.47 -21.76
C MET A 299 -10.71 -8.94 -21.59
N GLU A 300 -11.51 -9.56 -20.73
CA GLU A 300 -12.84 -9.06 -20.38
C GLU A 300 -12.74 -7.68 -19.69
N ALA A 301 -11.76 -7.50 -18.79
CA ALA A 301 -11.54 -6.24 -18.09
C ALA A 301 -11.15 -5.09 -19.04
N LEU A 302 -10.37 -5.38 -20.09
CA LEU A 302 -10.02 -4.43 -21.16
C LEU A 302 -11.26 -3.87 -21.87
N GLN A 303 -12.24 -4.73 -22.14
CA GLN A 303 -13.49 -4.32 -22.82
C GLN A 303 -14.42 -3.52 -21.90
N LYS A 304 -14.42 -3.81 -20.60
CA LYS A 304 -15.31 -3.17 -19.62
C LYS A 304 -14.86 -1.79 -19.15
N VAL A 305 -13.55 -1.55 -19.10
CA VAL A 305 -12.99 -0.31 -18.55
C VAL A 305 -11.92 0.23 -19.49
N LYS A 306 -12.27 1.28 -20.22
CA LYS A 306 -11.30 2.03 -21.04
C LYS A 306 -10.38 2.81 -20.13
N VAL A 307 -9.09 2.87 -20.48
CA VAL A 307 -8.08 3.64 -19.75
C VAL A 307 -7.26 4.49 -20.70
N LYS A 308 -6.66 5.55 -20.15
CA LYS A 308 -5.70 6.39 -20.84
C LYS A 308 -4.40 6.42 -20.04
N TRP A 309 -3.29 6.39 -20.75
CA TRP A 309 -1.94 6.58 -20.22
C TRP A 309 -1.50 8.01 -20.43
N VAL A 310 -0.86 8.61 -19.43
CA VAL A 310 -0.23 9.93 -19.54
C VAL A 310 1.15 9.94 -18.91
N ILE A 311 2.10 10.59 -19.59
CA ILE A 311 3.49 10.72 -19.18
C ILE A 311 3.67 12.06 -18.48
N PHE A 312 4.17 12.03 -17.25
CA PHE A 312 4.49 13.24 -16.51
C PHE A 312 5.97 13.34 -16.11
N ASP A 313 6.79 12.30 -16.30
CA ASP A 313 8.24 12.32 -16.17
C ASP A 313 8.89 11.19 -16.99
N CYS A 314 10.20 11.33 -17.23
CA CYS A 314 11.00 10.33 -17.89
C CYS A 314 12.35 10.20 -17.17
N LEU A 315 12.78 8.95 -16.96
CA LEU A 315 14.00 8.65 -16.22
C LEU A 315 15.17 8.27 -17.14
N LYS A 316 14.83 7.67 -18.30
CA LYS A 316 15.78 7.29 -19.34
C LYS A 316 15.13 7.46 -20.71
N ILE A 317 15.86 7.96 -21.67
CA ILE A 317 15.44 8.07 -23.07
C ILE A 317 16.60 7.64 -24.00
N GLY A 318 16.34 6.71 -24.91
CA GLY A 318 17.41 6.02 -25.63
C GLY A 318 18.38 5.37 -24.65
N ASP A 319 19.66 5.62 -24.85
CA ASP A 319 20.72 5.13 -23.94
C ASP A 319 21.02 6.08 -22.78
N GLU A 320 20.43 7.30 -22.79
CA GLU A 320 20.74 8.33 -21.81
C GLU A 320 19.87 8.20 -20.55
N THR A 321 20.52 8.04 -19.40
CA THR A 321 19.88 8.20 -18.09
C THR A 321 19.75 9.69 -17.78
N ILE A 322 18.50 10.17 -17.67
CA ILE A 322 18.20 11.60 -17.50
C ILE A 322 17.65 11.96 -16.12
N MET A 323 17.40 10.97 -15.25
CA MET A 323 16.76 11.20 -13.96
C MET A 323 17.51 12.19 -13.05
N ASP A 324 18.84 12.32 -13.21
CA ASP A 324 19.67 13.22 -12.41
C ASP A 324 19.69 14.66 -12.97
N LEU A 325 19.12 14.90 -14.14
CA LEU A 325 18.97 16.23 -14.73
C LEU A 325 17.84 17.01 -14.04
N PRO A 326 17.90 18.35 -14.06
CA PRO A 326 16.76 19.20 -13.70
C PRO A 326 15.50 18.85 -14.48
N TYR A 327 14.32 19.02 -13.85
CA TYR A 327 13.05 18.65 -14.52
C TYR A 327 12.82 19.34 -15.85
N ALA A 328 13.22 20.63 -15.97
CA ALA A 328 13.10 21.36 -17.25
C ALA A 328 13.91 20.70 -18.37
N GLU A 329 15.12 20.20 -18.08
CA GLU A 329 15.95 19.52 -19.06
C GLU A 329 15.38 18.14 -19.42
N ARG A 330 14.90 17.38 -18.41
CA ARG A 330 14.21 16.11 -18.66
C ARG A 330 13.00 16.31 -19.57
N LEU A 331 12.15 17.28 -19.23
CA LEU A 331 10.97 17.60 -20.02
C LEU A 331 11.32 17.92 -21.48
N GLY A 332 12.37 18.75 -21.72
CA GLY A 332 12.85 19.04 -23.06
C GLY A 332 13.19 17.80 -23.87
N LYS A 333 13.71 16.76 -23.21
CA LYS A 333 14.08 15.49 -23.87
C LYS A 333 12.89 14.59 -24.18
N PHE A 334 11.86 14.56 -23.33
CA PHE A 334 10.72 13.65 -23.53
C PHE A 334 9.42 14.31 -24.00
N SER A 335 9.38 15.64 -24.14
CA SER A 335 8.18 16.37 -24.60
C SER A 335 7.72 16.00 -26.02
N GLN A 336 8.60 15.39 -26.81
CA GLN A 336 8.31 14.89 -28.16
C GLN A 336 7.46 13.59 -28.14
N LEU A 337 7.49 12.85 -27.03
CA LEU A 337 6.70 11.63 -26.92
C LEU A 337 5.20 11.95 -26.91
N PRO A 338 4.35 11.10 -27.48
CA PRO A 338 2.91 11.24 -27.34
C PRO A 338 2.46 11.05 -25.88
N ASP A 339 1.17 11.20 -25.63
CA ASP A 339 0.55 10.93 -24.32
C ASP A 339 1.10 11.79 -23.15
N GLN A 340 1.52 13.02 -23.45
CA GLN A 340 1.96 13.97 -22.42
C GLN A 340 0.84 14.38 -21.48
N ALA A 341 1.17 14.57 -20.21
CA ALA A 341 0.26 15.16 -19.24
C ALA A 341 -0.18 16.57 -19.69
N HIS A 342 -1.43 16.94 -19.40
CA HIS A 342 -1.91 18.31 -19.63
C HIS A 342 -1.09 19.27 -18.75
N ARG A 343 -0.47 20.24 -19.40
CA ARG A 343 0.51 21.14 -18.81
C ARG A 343 0.08 22.59 -19.01
N MET A 344 0.31 23.39 -17.98
CA MET A 344 0.05 24.82 -18.06
C MET A 344 1.05 25.50 -19.00
N ASP A 345 0.57 26.41 -19.84
CA ASP A 345 1.43 27.25 -20.66
C ASP A 345 2.34 28.14 -19.80
N THR A 346 3.50 28.45 -20.32
CA THR A 346 4.48 29.32 -19.65
C THR A 346 3.87 30.69 -19.35
N GLY A 347 3.91 31.10 -18.07
CA GLY A 347 3.33 32.39 -17.63
C GLY A 347 1.83 32.38 -17.38
N GLY A 348 1.16 31.20 -17.51
CA GLY A 348 -0.26 31.06 -17.25
C GLY A 348 -0.66 31.26 -15.77
N ASP A 349 -1.93 31.58 -15.54
CA ASP A 349 -2.52 31.66 -14.20
C ASP A 349 -2.75 30.26 -13.63
N VAL A 350 -2.04 29.94 -12.56
CA VAL A 350 -2.12 28.62 -11.90
C VAL A 350 -3.50 28.34 -11.32
N LEU A 351 -4.20 29.34 -10.79
CA LEU A 351 -5.55 29.15 -10.25
C LEU A 351 -6.57 28.94 -11.36
N ALA A 352 -6.47 29.66 -12.46
CA ALA A 352 -7.30 29.42 -13.62
C ALA A 352 -7.06 28.04 -14.22
N PHE A 353 -5.79 27.57 -14.26
CA PHE A 353 -5.45 26.23 -14.70
C PHE A 353 -5.98 25.14 -13.74
N TYR A 354 -5.88 25.38 -12.43
CA TYR A 354 -6.44 24.50 -11.42
C TYR A 354 -7.97 24.39 -11.56
N ASN A 355 -8.68 25.51 -11.69
CA ASN A 355 -10.13 25.50 -11.85
C ASN A 355 -10.55 24.75 -13.12
N ARG A 356 -9.78 24.89 -14.21
CA ARG A 356 -9.99 24.11 -15.43
C ARG A 356 -9.81 22.61 -15.17
N ALA A 357 -8.73 22.23 -14.47
CA ALA A 357 -8.50 20.82 -14.13
C ALA A 357 -9.68 20.20 -13.36
N ILE A 358 -10.25 20.94 -12.38
CA ILE A 358 -11.42 20.49 -11.62
C ILE A 358 -12.66 20.39 -12.51
N ASN A 359 -12.93 21.39 -13.35
CA ASN A 359 -14.06 21.39 -14.27
C ASN A 359 -13.98 20.26 -15.32
N ASP A 360 -12.77 19.91 -15.73
CA ASP A 360 -12.49 18.78 -16.65
C ASP A 360 -12.56 17.42 -15.95
N GLY A 361 -12.86 17.38 -14.62
CA GLY A 361 -13.02 16.15 -13.84
C GLY A 361 -11.73 15.55 -13.30
N PHE A 362 -10.61 16.27 -13.28
CA PHE A 362 -9.35 15.83 -12.69
C PHE A 362 -9.25 16.17 -11.20
N GLU A 363 -8.36 15.48 -10.47
CA GLU A 363 -8.24 15.59 -8.99
C GLU A 363 -7.65 16.94 -8.51
N GLY A 364 -7.04 17.70 -9.42
CA GLY A 364 -6.34 18.94 -9.10
C GLY A 364 -5.11 19.15 -9.99
N ILE A 365 -4.04 19.66 -9.40
CA ILE A 365 -2.78 19.93 -10.10
C ILE A 365 -1.55 19.43 -9.33
N ILE A 366 -0.46 19.21 -10.06
CA ILE A 366 0.89 18.98 -9.53
C ILE A 366 1.79 20.12 -9.98
N VAL A 367 2.36 20.84 -9.02
CA VAL A 367 3.34 21.89 -9.24
C VAL A 367 4.74 21.30 -9.08
N LYS A 368 5.57 21.40 -10.09
CA LYS A 368 6.91 20.79 -10.13
C LYS A 368 7.98 21.86 -10.20
N ASP A 369 8.97 21.75 -9.33
CA ASP A 369 10.19 22.55 -9.40
C ASP A 369 11.02 22.14 -10.62
N THR A 370 11.26 23.09 -11.51
CA THR A 370 11.98 22.82 -12.77
C THR A 370 13.46 22.59 -12.58
N THR A 371 14.03 22.98 -11.45
CA THR A 371 15.47 22.95 -11.18
C THR A 371 15.94 21.67 -10.49
N LEU A 372 15.01 20.84 -10.01
CA LEU A 372 15.33 19.66 -9.22
C LEU A 372 15.40 18.38 -10.06
N PRO A 373 16.31 17.45 -9.71
CA PRO A 373 16.38 16.13 -10.31
C PRO A 373 15.21 15.25 -9.83
N TYR A 374 15.09 14.05 -10.41
CA TYR A 374 14.16 13.04 -9.94
C TYR A 374 14.67 12.40 -8.65
N GLU A 375 14.04 12.66 -7.52
CA GLU A 375 14.45 12.16 -6.21
C GLU A 375 13.82 10.79 -5.92
N ALA A 376 14.37 9.74 -6.51
CA ALA A 376 13.87 8.37 -6.38
C ALA A 376 13.60 7.96 -4.91
N GLY A 377 12.42 7.38 -4.64
CA GLY A 377 12.01 6.90 -3.33
C GLY A 377 11.73 7.98 -2.28
N LYS A 378 11.80 9.27 -2.62
CA LYS A 378 11.54 10.36 -1.69
C LYS A 378 10.16 10.99 -1.89
N ARG A 379 9.59 11.48 -0.79
CA ARG A 379 8.49 12.44 -0.82
C ARG A 379 9.10 13.84 -0.88
N SER A 380 9.18 14.38 -2.08
CA SER A 380 9.87 15.63 -2.35
C SER A 380 8.94 16.84 -2.26
N ALA A 381 9.46 17.95 -1.72
CA ALA A 381 8.78 19.25 -1.79
C ALA A 381 8.87 19.87 -3.19
N GLY A 382 9.79 19.39 -4.05
CA GLY A 382 9.89 19.80 -5.44
C GLY A 382 8.69 19.38 -6.31
N TRP A 383 7.85 18.46 -5.83
CA TRP A 383 6.55 18.15 -6.41
C TRP A 383 5.47 18.46 -5.39
N ALA A 384 4.79 19.58 -5.57
CA ALA A 384 3.67 19.99 -4.72
C ALA A 384 2.35 19.58 -5.35
N LYS A 385 1.54 18.80 -4.62
CA LYS A 385 0.17 18.49 -5.03
C LYS A 385 -0.80 19.53 -4.43
N TYR A 386 -1.72 19.97 -5.24
CA TYR A 386 -2.82 20.84 -4.85
C TYR A 386 -4.14 20.29 -5.37
N LYS A 387 -5.09 20.19 -4.49
CA LYS A 387 -6.43 19.65 -4.77
C LYS A 387 -7.48 20.40 -3.94
N PRO A 388 -8.78 20.23 -4.23
CA PRO A 388 -9.82 20.88 -3.48
C PRO A 388 -9.66 20.74 -1.98
N PRO A 389 -10.03 21.74 -1.20
CA PRO A 389 -10.05 21.63 0.24
C PRO A 389 -10.92 20.44 0.64
N ARG A 390 -10.50 19.74 1.66
CA ARG A 390 -11.29 18.63 2.18
C ARG A 390 -12.59 19.14 2.74
N ILE A 391 -13.65 18.40 2.49
CA ILE A 391 -14.92 18.61 3.18
C ILE A 391 -14.76 18.22 4.65
N GLU A 392 -15.48 18.91 5.51
CA GLU A 392 -15.48 18.66 6.96
C GLU A 392 -16.92 18.46 7.41
N LEU A 393 -17.16 17.37 8.14
CA LEU A 393 -18.46 16.99 8.66
C LEU A 393 -18.33 16.54 10.11
N ASP A 394 -19.33 16.93 10.93
CA ASP A 394 -19.56 16.30 12.21
C ASP A 394 -20.51 15.11 12.04
N VAL A 395 -20.06 13.93 12.43
CA VAL A 395 -20.78 12.67 12.22
C VAL A 395 -20.91 11.89 13.52
N ALA A 396 -21.98 11.09 13.65
CA ALA A 396 -22.16 10.20 14.78
C ALA A 396 -21.54 8.82 14.50
N ILE A 397 -20.96 8.18 15.53
CA ILE A 397 -20.59 6.75 15.45
C ILE A 397 -21.82 5.91 15.68
N THR A 398 -22.15 5.04 14.71
CA THR A 398 -23.32 4.13 14.76
C THR A 398 -22.96 2.67 14.78
N THR A 399 -21.75 2.30 14.32
CA THR A 399 -21.25 0.93 14.42
C THR A 399 -19.76 0.92 14.77
N ALA A 400 -19.27 -0.20 15.30
CA ALA A 400 -17.85 -0.41 15.55
C ALA A 400 -17.44 -1.85 15.26
N LYS A 401 -16.16 -2.02 14.86
CA LYS A 401 -15.51 -3.33 14.72
C LYS A 401 -14.16 -3.28 15.40
N TYR A 402 -13.75 -4.39 16.00
CA TYR A 402 -12.39 -4.51 16.50
C TYR A 402 -11.36 -4.38 15.37
N GLY A 403 -10.21 -3.85 15.70
CA GLY A 403 -9.07 -3.79 14.80
C GLY A 403 -8.40 -5.15 14.64
N GLU A 404 -7.35 -5.19 13.83
CA GLU A 404 -6.52 -6.37 13.60
C GLU A 404 -5.09 -6.13 14.11
N GLY A 405 -4.38 -7.21 14.40
CA GLY A 405 -2.98 -7.16 14.85
C GLY A 405 -2.84 -6.41 16.18
N SER A 406 -1.99 -5.38 16.24
CA SER A 406 -1.76 -4.59 17.46
C SER A 406 -3.01 -3.86 18.00
N ARG A 407 -4.07 -3.76 17.20
CA ARG A 407 -5.33 -3.11 17.56
C ARG A 407 -6.48 -4.10 17.82
N ALA A 408 -6.20 -5.39 17.94
CA ALA A 408 -7.21 -6.44 18.15
C ALA A 408 -8.05 -6.23 19.41
N ASN A 409 -7.50 -5.60 20.44
CA ASN A 409 -8.18 -5.37 21.73
C ASN A 409 -8.94 -4.04 21.80
N VAL A 410 -8.93 -3.25 20.75
CA VAL A 410 -9.65 -1.97 20.65
C VAL A 410 -10.48 -1.91 19.39
N PHE A 411 -11.56 -1.15 19.40
CA PHE A 411 -12.25 -0.86 18.15
C PHE A 411 -11.33 -0.09 17.21
N GLY A 412 -11.17 -0.58 15.98
CA GLY A 412 -10.28 -0.02 14.96
C GLY A 412 -11.01 0.52 13.73
N THR A 413 -12.31 0.21 13.58
CA THR A 413 -13.15 0.72 12.48
C THR A 413 -14.50 1.13 13.03
N PHE A 414 -14.95 2.31 12.65
CA PHE A 414 -16.20 2.91 13.12
C PHE A 414 -17.08 3.23 11.93
N GLY A 415 -18.32 2.75 11.92
CA GLY A 415 -19.35 3.21 10.99
C GLY A 415 -19.85 4.58 11.41
N ILE A 416 -19.89 5.49 10.45
CA ILE A 416 -20.24 6.90 10.66
C ILE A 416 -21.52 7.27 9.93
N SER A 417 -22.34 8.07 10.58
CA SER A 417 -23.65 8.45 10.09
C SER A 417 -23.95 9.93 10.32
N VAL A 418 -24.78 10.48 9.49
CA VAL A 418 -25.38 11.81 9.63
C VAL A 418 -26.85 11.72 9.96
N LYS A 419 -27.44 12.81 10.42
CA LYS A 419 -28.87 12.88 10.77
C LYS A 419 -29.75 12.86 9.52
N SER A 420 -30.87 12.13 9.58
CA SER A 420 -31.91 12.14 8.55
C SER A 420 -33.29 12.18 9.21
N ASP A 421 -34.34 12.37 8.43
CA ASP A 421 -35.74 12.37 8.94
C ASP A 421 -36.13 11.06 9.62
N SER A 422 -35.54 9.95 9.21
CA SER A 422 -35.79 8.62 9.76
C SER A 422 -34.78 8.18 10.84
N GLY A 423 -33.93 9.08 11.34
CA GLY A 423 -32.88 8.79 12.31
C GLY A 423 -31.47 9.04 11.79
N PHE A 424 -30.61 8.04 11.77
CA PHE A 424 -29.23 8.15 11.29
C PHE A 424 -29.02 7.41 9.97
N LYS A 425 -28.45 8.10 8.96
CA LYS A 425 -28.11 7.52 7.65
C LYS A 425 -26.61 7.38 7.53
N SER A 426 -26.14 6.18 7.21
CA SER A 426 -24.69 5.89 7.06
C SER A 426 -24.08 6.71 5.92
N VAL A 427 -22.87 7.23 6.16
CA VAL A 427 -22.01 7.87 5.17
C VAL A 427 -20.66 7.16 5.05
N GLY A 428 -20.61 5.88 5.46
CA GLY A 428 -19.44 5.04 5.32
C GLY A 428 -18.80 4.64 6.66
N SER A 429 -17.50 4.35 6.62
CA SER A 429 -16.75 3.96 7.81
C SER A 429 -15.38 4.62 7.86
N ILE A 430 -14.82 4.75 9.05
CA ILE A 430 -13.55 5.41 9.33
C ILE A 430 -12.69 4.55 10.27
N GLY A 431 -11.38 4.47 9.98
CA GLY A 431 -10.40 3.76 10.81
C GLY A 431 -9.07 4.52 10.96
N THR A 432 -9.02 5.77 10.49
CA THR A 432 -7.80 6.59 10.44
C THR A 432 -7.97 7.93 11.13
N GLY A 433 -6.86 8.49 11.61
CA GLY A 433 -6.86 9.81 12.28
C GLY A 433 -6.96 9.72 13.80
N PHE A 434 -6.98 8.53 14.38
CA PHE A 434 -7.03 8.29 15.82
C PHE A 434 -5.62 8.03 16.38
N SER A 435 -5.35 8.55 17.56
CA SER A 435 -4.25 8.11 18.40
C SER A 435 -4.62 6.79 19.10
N ASP A 436 -3.63 6.07 19.63
CA ASP A 436 -3.89 4.85 20.42
C ASP A 436 -4.71 5.16 21.69
N ALA A 437 -4.50 6.34 22.30
CA ALA A 437 -5.31 6.81 23.42
C ALA A 437 -6.78 7.04 23.02
N ASP A 438 -7.03 7.63 21.84
CA ASP A 438 -8.39 7.80 21.32
C ASP A 438 -9.09 6.45 21.11
N LEU A 439 -8.37 5.46 20.56
CA LEU A 439 -8.94 4.13 20.31
C LEU A 439 -9.30 3.42 21.61
N VAL A 440 -8.47 3.53 22.64
CA VAL A 440 -8.78 2.98 23.98
C VAL A 440 -9.99 3.68 24.59
N TRP A 441 -10.03 5.01 24.54
CA TRP A 441 -11.16 5.79 25.07
C TRP A 441 -12.45 5.46 24.32
N LEU A 442 -12.42 5.47 22.99
CA LEU A 442 -13.58 5.11 22.15
C LEU A 442 -14.08 3.70 22.46
N THR A 443 -13.17 2.73 22.60
CA THR A 443 -13.56 1.35 22.91
C THR A 443 -14.30 1.26 24.24
N ASN A 444 -13.78 1.93 25.29
CA ASN A 444 -14.38 1.93 26.62
C ASN A 444 -15.75 2.65 26.62
N GLU A 445 -15.87 3.74 25.88
CA GLU A 445 -17.10 4.51 25.83
C GLU A 445 -18.17 3.81 24.99
N LEU A 446 -17.82 3.30 23.81
CA LEU A 446 -18.76 2.68 22.88
C LEU A 446 -19.29 1.32 23.38
N ARG A 447 -18.48 0.55 24.13
CA ARG A 447 -18.94 -0.70 24.77
C ARG A 447 -20.16 -0.49 25.66
N LYS A 448 -20.30 0.66 26.29
CA LYS A 448 -21.45 1.01 27.16
C LYS A 448 -22.75 1.21 26.36
N ASN A 449 -22.63 1.42 25.06
CA ASN A 449 -23.73 1.82 24.17
C ASN A 449 -24.04 0.77 23.09
N VAL A 450 -23.59 -0.47 23.27
CA VAL A 450 -23.87 -1.57 22.35
C VAL A 450 -25.36 -1.96 22.45
N GLU A 451 -26.06 -1.92 21.32
CA GLU A 451 -27.43 -2.39 21.21
C GLU A 451 -27.51 -3.84 20.71
N THR A 452 -26.79 -4.14 19.63
CA THR A 452 -26.75 -5.47 19.02
C THR A 452 -25.37 -5.82 18.48
N TYR A 453 -25.13 -7.11 18.30
CA TYR A 453 -23.93 -7.64 17.68
C TYR A 453 -24.31 -8.58 16.53
N ASP A 454 -23.76 -8.36 15.36
CA ASP A 454 -23.92 -9.23 14.20
C ASP A 454 -22.61 -9.37 13.42
N LYS A 455 -22.15 -10.60 13.22
CA LYS A 455 -20.99 -10.97 12.37
C LYS A 455 -19.76 -10.06 12.51
N GLY A 456 -19.33 -9.79 13.74
CA GLY A 456 -18.16 -8.97 14.04
C GLY A 456 -18.44 -7.46 14.06
N THR A 457 -19.68 -7.03 13.84
CA THR A 457 -20.10 -5.63 13.89
C THR A 457 -20.95 -5.38 15.14
N TYR A 458 -20.55 -4.40 15.93
CA TYR A 458 -21.31 -3.89 17.08
C TYR A 458 -22.16 -2.71 16.59
N ASN A 459 -23.48 -2.84 16.65
CA ASN A 459 -24.40 -1.73 16.43
C ASN A 459 -24.56 -0.95 17.73
N LEU A 460 -24.51 0.36 17.64
CA LEU A 460 -24.36 1.24 18.77
C LEU A 460 -25.52 2.25 18.85
N LEU A 461 -26.00 2.52 20.05
CA LEU A 461 -26.77 3.73 20.29
C LEU A 461 -25.83 4.94 20.08
N PRO A 462 -26.10 5.84 19.12
CA PRO A 462 -25.21 6.94 18.81
C PRO A 462 -25.09 7.91 19.99
N ARG A 463 -23.86 8.11 20.48
CA ARG A 463 -23.55 9.06 21.57
C ARG A 463 -22.23 9.82 21.35
N VAL A 464 -21.39 9.34 20.46
CA VAL A 464 -20.09 9.95 20.18
C VAL A 464 -20.12 10.64 18.85
N VAL A 465 -19.67 11.90 18.82
CA VAL A 465 -19.53 12.72 17.62
C VAL A 465 -18.06 12.84 17.24
N LEU A 466 -17.78 12.68 15.95
CA LEU A 466 -16.46 12.89 15.36
C LEU A 466 -16.52 14.06 14.39
N GLU A 467 -15.49 14.93 14.40
CA GLU A 467 -15.19 15.81 13.29
C GLU A 467 -14.34 15.01 12.29
N VAL A 468 -14.87 14.85 11.08
CA VAL A 468 -14.26 14.04 10.02
C VAL A 468 -13.95 14.93 8.82
N SER A 469 -12.75 14.80 8.27
CA SER A 469 -12.40 15.36 6.97
C SER A 469 -12.39 14.28 5.91
N ALA A 470 -12.92 14.56 4.72
CA ALA A 470 -12.90 13.66 3.58
C ALA A 470 -12.51 14.38 2.29
N ASP A 471 -12.08 13.66 1.28
CA ASP A 471 -11.69 14.27 -0.01
C ASP A 471 -12.93 14.69 -0.80
N LEU A 472 -13.99 13.86 -0.81
CA LEU A 472 -15.27 14.15 -1.46
C LEU A 472 -16.38 13.23 -0.94
N VAL A 473 -17.63 13.58 -1.23
CA VAL A 473 -18.79 12.69 -1.09
C VAL A 473 -18.91 11.82 -2.35
N THR A 474 -19.27 10.56 -2.17
CA THR A 474 -19.60 9.63 -3.26
C THR A 474 -21.03 9.12 -3.07
N GLN A 475 -21.67 8.75 -4.18
CA GLN A 475 -22.97 8.08 -4.15
C GLN A 475 -22.88 6.75 -4.92
N ASP A 476 -23.42 5.67 -4.36
CA ASP A 476 -23.50 4.39 -5.06
C ASP A 476 -24.74 4.33 -6.00
N ALA A 477 -24.82 3.29 -6.82
CA ALA A 477 -25.95 3.10 -7.75
C ALA A 477 -27.32 2.91 -7.04
N LYS A 478 -27.33 2.70 -5.71
CA LYS A 478 -28.53 2.56 -4.90
C LYS A 478 -28.91 3.86 -4.17
N GLY A 479 -28.16 4.93 -4.40
CA GLY A 479 -28.37 6.23 -3.76
C GLY A 479 -27.79 6.34 -2.33
N ASN A 480 -26.92 5.40 -1.90
CA ASN A 480 -26.25 5.52 -0.62
C ASN A 480 -25.03 6.42 -0.74
N TYR A 481 -24.84 7.28 0.25
CA TYR A 481 -23.70 8.19 0.32
C TYR A 481 -22.50 7.55 1.01
N GLY A 482 -21.30 7.93 0.61
CA GLY A 482 -20.04 7.54 1.21
C GLY A 482 -19.04 8.69 1.23
N LEU A 483 -18.12 8.69 2.17
CA LEU A 483 -17.02 9.64 2.23
C LEU A 483 -15.75 9.00 1.66
N ARG A 484 -15.09 9.67 0.70
CA ARG A 484 -13.82 9.20 0.14
C ARG A 484 -12.66 9.60 1.05
N PHE A 485 -11.87 8.60 1.47
CA PHE A 485 -10.73 8.76 2.38
C PHE A 485 -11.04 9.56 3.66
N PRO A 486 -12.09 9.17 4.40
CA PRO A 486 -12.43 9.87 5.62
C PRO A 486 -11.32 9.72 6.66
N ARG A 487 -11.05 10.80 7.40
CA ARG A 487 -10.08 10.84 8.47
C ARG A 487 -10.65 11.60 9.67
N CYS A 488 -10.57 11.03 10.85
CA CYS A 488 -10.90 11.72 12.08
C CYS A 488 -9.91 12.86 12.33
N LYS A 489 -10.42 14.07 12.52
CA LYS A 489 -9.66 15.24 12.96
C LYS A 489 -9.61 15.29 14.48
N ARG A 490 -10.76 15.06 15.10
CA ARG A 490 -10.90 15.00 16.56
C ARG A 490 -12.23 14.38 16.99
N ILE A 491 -12.27 13.91 18.22
CA ILE A 491 -13.50 13.53 18.92
C ILE A 491 -14.13 14.83 19.44
N ARG A 492 -15.42 15.01 19.18
CA ARG A 492 -16.18 16.22 19.56
C ARG A 492 -16.86 16.01 20.92
N HIS A 493 -16.09 16.20 21.99
CA HIS A 493 -16.63 16.15 23.36
C HIS A 493 -17.58 17.33 23.68
N ASP A 494 -17.56 18.34 22.84
CA ASP A 494 -18.35 19.58 22.95
C ASP A 494 -19.67 19.53 22.17
N LYS A 495 -19.97 18.41 21.46
CA LYS A 495 -21.18 18.26 20.65
C LYS A 495 -22.00 17.03 21.04
N PHE A 496 -23.32 17.18 20.91
CA PHE A 496 -24.26 16.06 21.03
C PHE A 496 -24.57 15.48 19.64
N VAL A 497 -25.04 14.25 19.59
CA VAL A 497 -25.44 13.60 18.33
C VAL A 497 -26.61 14.28 17.63
N ALA A 498 -27.34 15.13 18.33
CA ALA A 498 -28.38 15.98 17.75
C ALA A 498 -27.80 17.09 16.87
N ASP A 499 -26.51 17.44 17.07
CA ASP A 499 -25.82 18.56 16.42
C ASP A 499 -24.92 18.11 15.25
N VAL A 500 -24.98 16.82 14.87
CA VAL A 500 -24.24 16.33 13.69
C VAL A 500 -24.87 16.85 12.40
N ASN A 501 -24.07 16.89 11.34
CA ASN A 501 -24.55 17.23 10.02
C ASN A 501 -25.73 16.37 9.58
N THR A 502 -26.54 16.91 8.70
CA THR A 502 -27.71 16.26 8.13
C THR A 502 -27.39 15.60 6.80
N ILE A 503 -28.30 14.77 6.31
CA ILE A 503 -28.18 14.18 4.98
C ILE A 503 -28.19 15.26 3.88
N ASN A 504 -28.93 16.34 4.09
CA ASN A 504 -28.98 17.46 3.15
C ASN A 504 -27.62 18.17 3.07
N ASP A 505 -26.90 18.34 4.21
CA ASP A 505 -25.54 18.88 4.19
C ASP A 505 -24.56 18.00 3.35
N VAL A 506 -24.80 16.69 3.32
CA VAL A 506 -24.01 15.76 2.52
C VAL A 506 -24.38 15.85 1.04
N GLU A 507 -25.67 16.03 0.74
CA GLU A 507 -26.18 16.20 -0.63
C GLU A 507 -25.69 17.50 -1.27
N ASP A 508 -25.60 18.58 -0.51
CA ASP A 508 -25.09 19.87 -0.97
C ASP A 508 -23.57 19.86 -1.29
N LEU A 509 -22.86 18.77 -0.95
CA LEU A 509 -21.42 18.61 -1.20
C LEU A 509 -21.11 17.74 -2.43
N ILE A 510 -22.11 17.27 -3.17
CA ILE A 510 -21.97 16.52 -4.41
C ILE A 510 -22.00 17.49 -5.59
#